data_ba139ca47448019b91ea02b4e45f7999
#
_entry.id   ba139ca47448019b91ea02b4e45f7999
#
_cell.length_a   1.000
_cell.length_b   1.000
_cell.length_c   1.000
_cell.angle_alpha   90.00
_cell.angle_beta   90.00
_cell.angle_gamma   90.00
#
_symmetry.space_group_name_H-M   'P 1'
#
loop_
_entity.id
_entity.type
_entity.pdbx_description
1 polymer ?
#
loop_
_entity_poly.entity_id
_entity_poly.type
_entity_poly.pdbx_seq_one_letter_code
_entity_poly.pdbx_strand_id
1 'polypeptide(L)'
;MKIVILDGFAANPGDLSWEGMKVLGECTIYDRTAPEEVLERAAGAEAILTNKVIINADHMAALPELKYIGVLATGYNVVDTAAAKERGIVVTNIPSYSTASVAQMVFSHILNITQQVQHHSEEVHKGRWTNNKDFCFWDTPLMELRDKKIGLVGLGNTGYTTARVAIGFGMQVYALTSKSHFQLPPEIKKMDLDQLFSECDIISLHCPLTPETREMVNARRLGMMKPTAILINTGRGPLINEQDLADALNNGKIYAAGVDVLSTEPPCADNPLLTAKNCYITPHIAWATIEARERLMNIAISNLQAYIAGKPENIVNK
;
A
#
# COMPACT_ATOMS: atom_id res chain seq x y z
N MET A 1 30.55 -12.87 -1.88
CA MET A 1 29.17 -13.20 -2.27
C MET A 1 28.79 -12.35 -3.47
N LYS A 2 28.25 -12.97 -4.51
CA LYS A 2 27.70 -12.25 -5.67
C LYS A 2 26.24 -11.91 -5.41
N ILE A 3 25.94 -10.61 -5.39
CA ILE A 3 24.62 -10.04 -5.09
C ILE A 3 24.06 -9.40 -6.35
N VAL A 4 22.81 -9.73 -6.70
CA VAL A 4 22.14 -9.12 -7.86
C VAL A 4 20.81 -8.48 -7.38
N ILE A 5 20.63 -7.20 -7.67
CA ILE A 5 19.37 -6.48 -7.47
C ILE A 5 18.70 -6.35 -8.84
N LEU A 6 17.54 -6.98 -9.02
CA LEU A 6 16.91 -7.11 -10.34
C LEU A 6 16.07 -5.88 -10.76
N ASP A 7 15.55 -5.13 -9.78
CA ASP A 7 14.62 -4.00 -10.04
C ASP A 7 14.77 -2.91 -8.99
N GLY A 8 15.98 -2.38 -8.85
CA GLY A 8 16.33 -1.41 -7.81
C GLY A 8 15.68 -0.03 -7.95
N PHE A 9 15.23 0.36 -9.14
CA PHE A 9 14.73 1.72 -9.42
C PHE A 9 13.57 2.14 -8.53
N ALA A 10 12.59 1.27 -8.27
CA ALA A 10 11.45 1.63 -7.45
C ALA A 10 11.85 1.95 -6.00
N ALA A 11 12.84 1.22 -5.45
CA ALA A 11 13.35 1.47 -4.10
C ALA A 11 14.31 2.67 -4.06
N ASN A 12 15.07 2.91 -5.12
CA ASN A 12 16.06 3.98 -5.22
C ASN A 12 16.19 4.47 -6.66
N PRO A 13 15.41 5.49 -7.06
CA PRO A 13 15.53 6.09 -8.41
C PRO A 13 16.76 6.99 -8.58
N GLY A 14 17.69 7.01 -7.63
CA GLY A 14 18.93 7.79 -7.66
C GLY A 14 19.04 8.83 -6.53
N ASP A 15 18.08 8.87 -5.62
CA ASP A 15 18.03 9.80 -4.48
C ASP A 15 18.48 9.16 -3.15
N LEU A 16 18.80 7.86 -3.14
CA LEU A 16 19.35 7.10 -2.01
C LEU A 16 20.65 6.39 -2.40
N SER A 17 21.33 5.77 -1.43
CA SER A 17 22.62 5.12 -1.66
C SER A 17 22.51 3.60 -1.53
N TRP A 18 23.13 2.87 -2.47
CA TRP A 18 23.33 1.43 -2.42
C TRP A 18 24.66 1.01 -1.75
N GLU A 19 25.47 1.94 -1.26
CA GLU A 19 26.80 1.64 -0.69
C GLU A 19 26.72 0.64 0.47
N GLY A 20 25.70 0.72 1.32
CA GLY A 20 25.49 -0.25 2.39
C GLY A 20 25.27 -1.70 1.89
N MET A 21 24.75 -1.88 0.67
CA MET A 21 24.60 -3.19 0.05
C MET A 21 25.90 -3.64 -0.63
N LYS A 22 26.60 -2.72 -1.31
CA LYS A 22 27.85 -3.01 -2.03
C LYS A 22 28.99 -3.50 -1.13
N VAL A 23 29.03 -3.04 0.14
CA VAL A 23 30.05 -3.51 1.09
C VAL A 23 29.86 -4.96 1.53
N LEU A 24 28.71 -5.59 1.24
CA LEU A 24 28.42 -6.97 1.60
C LEU A 24 28.92 -7.99 0.56
N GLY A 25 29.30 -7.55 -0.65
CA GLY A 25 29.80 -8.40 -1.70
C GLY A 25 29.88 -7.71 -3.06
N GLU A 26 30.17 -8.48 -4.09
CA GLU A 26 30.12 -8.03 -5.48
C GLU A 26 28.65 -7.79 -5.86
N CYS A 27 28.23 -6.52 -5.91
CA CYS A 27 26.83 -6.14 -6.06
C CYS A 27 26.58 -5.52 -7.44
N THR A 28 25.74 -6.19 -8.24
CA THR A 28 25.23 -5.66 -9.53
C THR A 28 23.79 -5.20 -9.33
N ILE A 29 23.47 -3.99 -9.80
CA ILE A 29 22.15 -3.38 -9.63
C ILE A 29 21.59 -3.06 -11.00
N TYR A 30 20.41 -3.62 -11.29
CA TYR A 30 19.61 -3.29 -12.46
C TYR A 30 18.43 -2.43 -12.03
N ASP A 31 18.13 -1.40 -12.81
CA ASP A 31 16.97 -0.55 -12.57
C ASP A 31 15.65 -1.32 -12.74
N ARG A 32 15.57 -2.11 -13.79
CA ARG A 32 14.45 -2.97 -14.17
C ARG A 32 14.97 -4.21 -14.87
N THR A 33 14.27 -5.33 -14.72
CA THR A 33 14.60 -6.60 -15.39
C THR A 33 13.33 -7.18 -15.99
N ALA A 34 13.35 -7.41 -17.30
CA ALA A 34 12.27 -8.09 -17.99
C ALA A 34 12.26 -9.60 -17.62
N PRO A 35 11.11 -10.29 -17.69
CA PRO A 35 11.03 -11.71 -17.32
C PRO A 35 12.03 -12.60 -18.02
N GLU A 36 12.28 -12.36 -19.31
CA GLU A 36 13.24 -13.09 -20.15
C GLU A 36 14.69 -12.84 -19.80
N GLU A 37 15.03 -11.74 -19.13
CA GLU A 37 16.38 -11.36 -18.74
C GLU A 37 16.81 -11.91 -17.36
N VAL A 38 15.85 -12.47 -16.58
CA VAL A 38 16.08 -12.85 -15.18
C VAL A 38 17.24 -13.82 -15.04
N LEU A 39 17.27 -14.88 -15.85
CA LEU A 39 18.30 -15.92 -15.76
C LEU A 39 19.69 -15.41 -16.19
N GLU A 40 19.76 -14.60 -17.23
CA GLU A 40 21.01 -14.00 -17.69
C GLU A 40 21.59 -13.07 -16.62
N ARG A 41 20.78 -12.18 -16.08
CA ARG A 41 21.22 -11.18 -15.09
C ARG A 41 21.56 -11.79 -13.73
N ALA A 42 20.84 -12.84 -13.35
CA ALA A 42 21.06 -13.55 -12.08
C ALA A 42 22.12 -14.67 -12.18
N ALA A 43 22.75 -14.89 -13.34
CA ALA A 43 23.73 -15.96 -13.52
C ALA A 43 24.86 -15.88 -12.49
N GLY A 44 25.08 -16.98 -11.74
CA GLY A 44 26.06 -17.08 -10.68
C GLY A 44 25.79 -16.25 -9.43
N ALA A 45 24.59 -15.69 -9.27
CA ALA A 45 24.20 -14.96 -8.06
C ALA A 45 24.01 -15.92 -6.87
N GLU A 46 24.64 -15.61 -5.74
CA GLU A 46 24.38 -16.28 -4.46
C GLU A 46 23.22 -15.64 -3.70
N ALA A 47 22.99 -14.33 -3.95
CA ALA A 47 21.89 -13.57 -3.38
C ALA A 47 21.19 -12.73 -4.45
N ILE A 48 19.85 -12.80 -4.51
CA ILE A 48 19.01 -11.95 -5.35
C ILE A 48 18.16 -11.05 -4.45
N LEU A 49 18.06 -9.75 -4.81
CA LEU A 49 17.06 -8.85 -4.24
C LEU A 49 16.09 -8.43 -5.35
N THR A 50 14.80 -8.42 -5.03
CA THR A 50 13.74 -8.05 -5.98
C THR A 50 12.59 -7.34 -5.28
N ASN A 51 11.97 -6.38 -5.97
CA ASN A 51 10.72 -5.73 -5.51
C ASN A 51 9.50 -6.37 -6.19
N LYS A 52 9.53 -6.51 -7.52
CA LYS A 52 8.39 -6.98 -8.34
C LYS A 52 8.75 -8.04 -9.37
N VAL A 53 10.02 -8.27 -9.65
CA VAL A 53 10.44 -9.36 -10.57
C VAL A 53 10.13 -10.70 -9.92
N ILE A 54 9.41 -11.54 -10.66
CA ILE A 54 8.98 -12.87 -10.19
C ILE A 54 10.15 -13.84 -10.20
N ILE A 55 10.36 -14.52 -9.07
CA ILE A 55 11.31 -15.63 -8.92
C ILE A 55 10.53 -16.90 -8.61
N ASN A 56 10.35 -17.72 -9.63
CA ASN A 56 9.62 -18.99 -9.56
C ASN A 56 10.55 -20.21 -9.39
N ALA A 57 9.96 -21.39 -9.32
CA ALA A 57 10.66 -22.66 -9.17
C ALA A 57 11.68 -22.94 -10.31
N ASP A 58 11.34 -22.58 -11.56
CA ASP A 58 12.20 -22.78 -12.73
C ASP A 58 13.42 -21.87 -12.68
N HIS A 59 13.23 -20.60 -12.30
CA HIS A 59 14.35 -19.68 -12.07
C HIS A 59 15.32 -20.23 -11.02
N MET A 60 14.78 -20.71 -9.87
CA MET A 60 15.62 -21.28 -8.81
C MET A 60 16.33 -22.57 -9.23
N ALA A 61 15.71 -23.37 -10.11
CA ALA A 61 16.32 -24.59 -10.66
C ALA A 61 17.51 -24.27 -11.57
N ALA A 62 17.42 -23.17 -12.33
CA ALA A 62 18.47 -22.74 -13.26
C ALA A 62 19.61 -21.95 -12.58
N LEU A 63 19.46 -21.59 -11.30
CA LEU A 63 20.43 -20.81 -10.52
C LEU A 63 20.99 -21.63 -9.34
N PRO A 64 21.90 -22.58 -9.58
CA PRO A 64 22.36 -23.55 -8.57
C PRO A 64 23.14 -22.90 -7.41
N GLU A 65 23.71 -21.71 -7.60
CA GLU A 65 24.45 -20.98 -6.56
C GLU A 65 23.56 -20.12 -5.66
N LEU A 66 22.28 -19.95 -6.01
CA LEU A 66 21.35 -19.10 -5.28
C LEU A 66 21.01 -19.68 -3.90
N LYS A 67 21.25 -18.91 -2.86
CA LYS A 67 21.05 -19.29 -1.45
C LYS A 67 20.16 -18.33 -0.68
N TYR A 68 19.98 -17.10 -1.20
CA TYR A 68 19.23 -16.05 -0.52
C TYR A 68 18.39 -15.23 -1.51
N ILE A 69 17.16 -14.94 -1.13
CA ILE A 69 16.27 -14.00 -1.85
C ILE A 69 15.75 -12.97 -0.87
N GLY A 70 16.07 -11.69 -1.09
CA GLY A 70 15.55 -10.55 -0.34
C GLY A 70 14.42 -9.87 -1.12
N VAL A 71 13.20 -9.90 -0.61
CA VAL A 71 12.08 -9.16 -1.23
C VAL A 71 12.08 -7.75 -0.69
N LEU A 72 12.27 -6.75 -1.56
CA LEU A 72 12.27 -5.32 -1.23
C LEU A 72 10.83 -4.77 -1.04
N ALA A 73 10.03 -5.49 -0.27
CA ALA A 73 8.64 -5.16 0.05
C ALA A 73 8.15 -5.94 1.28
N THR A 74 7.02 -5.54 1.84
CA THR A 74 6.32 -6.34 2.87
C THR A 74 5.64 -7.57 2.26
N GLY A 75 4.98 -7.42 1.10
CA GLY A 75 4.39 -8.54 0.35
C GLY A 75 5.48 -9.30 -0.42
N TYR A 76 5.45 -10.63 -0.37
CA TYR A 76 6.47 -11.50 -0.96
C TYR A 76 5.91 -12.51 -1.97
N ASN A 77 4.73 -12.28 -2.47
CA ASN A 77 4.05 -13.15 -3.47
C ASN A 77 4.75 -13.21 -4.84
N VAL A 78 5.80 -12.42 -5.04
CA VAL A 78 6.67 -12.47 -6.23
C VAL A 78 7.69 -13.62 -6.16
N VAL A 79 7.82 -14.30 -5.02
CA VAL A 79 8.72 -15.44 -4.84
C VAL A 79 7.92 -16.70 -4.53
N ASP A 80 8.20 -17.80 -5.23
CA ASP A 80 7.72 -19.12 -4.86
C ASP A 80 8.45 -19.61 -3.59
N THR A 81 7.85 -19.29 -2.44
CA THR A 81 8.44 -19.60 -1.14
C THR A 81 8.45 -21.10 -0.82
N ALA A 82 7.56 -21.89 -1.43
CA ALA A 82 7.57 -23.35 -1.28
C ALA A 82 8.77 -23.98 -2.01
N ALA A 83 8.96 -23.62 -3.28
CA ALA A 83 10.12 -24.06 -4.06
C ALA A 83 11.46 -23.59 -3.44
N ALA A 84 11.49 -22.37 -2.91
CA ALA A 84 12.67 -21.86 -2.20
C ALA A 84 12.99 -22.70 -0.95
N LYS A 85 11.97 -23.05 -0.15
CA LYS A 85 12.14 -23.90 1.04
C LYS A 85 12.69 -25.28 0.69
N GLU A 86 12.14 -25.94 -0.33
CA GLU A 86 12.61 -27.25 -0.79
C GLU A 86 14.08 -27.25 -1.24
N ARG A 87 14.57 -26.10 -1.73
CA ARG A 87 15.96 -25.91 -2.19
C ARG A 87 16.89 -25.36 -1.11
N GLY A 88 16.38 -25.12 0.10
CA GLY A 88 17.17 -24.52 1.18
C GLY A 88 17.54 -23.05 0.95
N ILE A 89 16.82 -22.35 0.05
CA ILE A 89 17.03 -20.93 -0.21
C ILE A 89 16.26 -20.12 0.86
N VAL A 90 16.96 -19.24 1.56
CA VAL A 90 16.35 -18.36 2.56
C VAL A 90 15.66 -17.21 1.86
N VAL A 91 14.37 -16.99 2.15
CA VAL A 91 13.61 -15.84 1.64
C VAL A 91 13.26 -14.91 2.78
N THR A 92 13.59 -13.63 2.63
CA THR A 92 13.27 -12.57 3.60
C THR A 92 12.43 -11.48 2.98
N ASN A 93 11.65 -10.78 3.80
CA ASN A 93 10.89 -9.60 3.40
C ASN A 93 11.23 -8.38 4.27
N ILE A 94 10.56 -7.25 4.00
CA ILE A 94 10.74 -6.02 4.77
C ILE A 94 9.44 -5.69 5.52
N PRO A 95 9.29 -6.09 6.79
CA PRO A 95 8.08 -5.79 7.54
C PRO A 95 8.03 -4.33 8.00
N SER A 96 6.83 -3.75 8.04
CA SER A 96 6.49 -2.49 8.75
C SER A 96 7.26 -1.21 8.37
N TYR A 97 8.06 -1.22 7.30
CA TYR A 97 8.89 -0.08 6.91
C TYR A 97 8.09 1.17 6.51
N SER A 98 6.91 0.99 5.92
CA SER A 98 6.08 2.04 5.35
C SER A 98 4.84 2.40 6.19
N THR A 99 4.71 1.87 7.40
CA THR A 99 3.51 2.02 8.23
C THR A 99 3.06 3.47 8.39
N ALA A 100 3.97 4.38 8.73
CA ALA A 100 3.66 5.81 8.89
C ALA A 100 3.32 6.48 7.55
N SER A 101 4.07 6.14 6.50
CA SER A 101 3.86 6.66 5.15
C SER A 101 2.47 6.28 4.60
N VAL A 102 2.06 5.01 4.78
CA VAL A 102 0.74 4.55 4.35
C VAL A 102 -0.38 5.23 5.14
N ALA A 103 -0.24 5.38 6.46
CA ALA A 103 -1.22 6.11 7.26
C ALA A 103 -1.31 7.60 6.84
N GLN A 104 -0.19 8.22 6.49
CA GLN A 104 -0.15 9.58 5.93
C GLN A 104 -0.90 9.64 4.59
N MET A 105 -0.71 8.68 3.67
CA MET A 105 -1.42 8.63 2.39
C MET A 105 -2.93 8.47 2.59
N VAL A 106 -3.38 7.65 3.55
CA VAL A 106 -4.81 7.56 3.89
C VAL A 106 -5.39 8.93 4.20
N PHE A 107 -4.71 9.71 5.06
CA PHE A 107 -5.17 11.06 5.41
C PHE A 107 -4.96 12.06 4.28
N SER A 108 -3.95 11.90 3.42
CA SER A 108 -3.80 12.72 2.22
C SER A 108 -5.02 12.58 1.29
N HIS A 109 -5.50 11.36 1.06
CA HIS A 109 -6.73 11.12 0.32
C HIS A 109 -7.96 11.72 1.02
N ILE A 110 -8.13 11.45 2.33
CA ILE A 110 -9.26 11.98 3.11
C ILE A 110 -9.28 13.51 3.04
N LEU A 111 -8.16 14.18 3.30
CA LEU A 111 -8.06 15.64 3.30
C LEU A 111 -8.21 16.22 1.88
N ASN A 112 -7.68 15.57 0.86
CA ASN A 112 -7.91 15.98 -0.52
C ASN A 112 -9.39 15.95 -0.89
N ILE A 113 -10.10 14.88 -0.52
CA ILE A 113 -11.54 14.73 -0.80
C ILE A 113 -12.37 15.75 -0.01
N THR A 114 -12.04 15.98 1.27
CA THR A 114 -12.86 16.80 2.16
C THR A 114 -12.60 18.30 2.04
N GLN A 115 -11.40 18.72 1.63
CA GLN A 115 -10.97 20.12 1.56
C GLN A 115 -10.66 20.62 0.14
N GLN A 116 -10.36 19.72 -0.80
CA GLN A 116 -10.06 20.04 -2.21
C GLN A 116 -9.06 21.18 -2.39
N VAL A 117 -7.98 21.15 -1.61
CA VAL A 117 -6.97 22.24 -1.56
C VAL A 117 -6.39 22.53 -2.93
N GLN A 118 -6.04 21.49 -3.69
CA GLN A 118 -5.46 21.65 -5.03
C GLN A 118 -6.44 22.34 -5.97
N HIS A 119 -7.70 21.88 -6.03
CA HIS A 119 -8.74 22.49 -6.87
C HIS A 119 -8.92 23.98 -6.56
N HIS A 120 -9.09 24.34 -5.28
CA HIS A 120 -9.27 25.73 -4.90
C HIS A 120 -8.02 26.59 -5.21
N SER A 121 -6.82 26.04 -5.02
CA SER A 121 -5.57 26.71 -5.39
C SER A 121 -5.49 26.97 -6.90
N GLU A 122 -5.82 25.99 -7.73
CA GLU A 122 -5.85 26.15 -9.18
C GLU A 122 -6.85 27.23 -9.61
N GLU A 123 -8.05 27.26 -9.02
CA GLU A 123 -9.05 28.28 -9.32
C GLU A 123 -8.60 29.71 -8.89
N VAL A 124 -7.89 29.80 -7.77
CA VAL A 124 -7.27 31.07 -7.34
C VAL A 124 -6.25 31.55 -8.37
N HIS A 125 -5.33 30.65 -8.83
CA HIS A 125 -4.32 30.98 -9.82
C HIS A 125 -4.92 31.35 -11.19
N LYS A 126 -6.11 30.84 -11.55
CA LYS A 126 -6.87 31.25 -12.74
C LYS A 126 -7.53 32.63 -12.58
N GLY A 127 -7.35 33.31 -11.44
CA GLY A 127 -7.87 34.65 -11.18
C GLY A 127 -9.32 34.69 -10.69
N ARG A 128 -9.91 33.52 -10.36
CA ARG A 128 -11.30 33.46 -9.93
C ARG A 128 -11.53 34.23 -8.61
N TRP A 129 -10.63 34.14 -7.67
CA TRP A 129 -10.77 34.86 -6.38
C TRP A 129 -10.65 36.38 -6.52
N THR A 130 -9.72 36.84 -7.36
CA THR A 130 -9.54 38.27 -7.65
C THR A 130 -10.79 38.93 -8.24
N ASN A 131 -11.57 38.14 -8.99
CA ASN A 131 -12.79 38.59 -9.65
C ASN A 131 -14.07 38.14 -8.93
N ASN A 132 -13.95 37.56 -7.72
CA ASN A 132 -15.12 37.11 -6.96
C ASN A 132 -15.81 38.27 -6.27
N LYS A 133 -17.13 38.19 -6.13
CA LYS A 133 -17.94 39.22 -5.45
C LYS A 133 -17.81 39.12 -3.93
N ASP A 134 -17.62 37.91 -3.42
CA ASP A 134 -17.47 37.63 -2.00
C ASP A 134 -16.00 37.46 -1.63
N PHE A 135 -15.68 37.59 -0.35
CA PHE A 135 -14.32 37.42 0.18
C PHE A 135 -13.79 35.98 0.09
N CYS A 136 -14.66 35.02 -0.19
CA CYS A 136 -14.33 33.59 -0.32
C CYS A 136 -15.22 32.90 -1.35
N PHE A 137 -14.84 31.67 -1.76
CA PHE A 137 -15.66 30.78 -2.57
C PHE A 137 -15.33 29.31 -2.25
N TRP A 138 -16.26 28.43 -2.52
CA TRP A 138 -16.09 26.98 -2.54
C TRP A 138 -17.05 26.37 -3.55
N ASP A 139 -16.70 25.23 -4.13
CA ASP A 139 -17.47 24.62 -5.23
C ASP A 139 -18.29 23.41 -4.76
N THR A 140 -17.89 22.81 -3.65
CA THR A 140 -18.56 21.66 -3.06
C THR A 140 -18.64 21.82 -1.55
N PRO A 141 -19.60 21.18 -0.86
CA PRO A 141 -19.65 21.18 0.59
C PRO A 141 -18.34 20.64 1.17
N LEU A 142 -17.63 21.46 1.94
CA LEU A 142 -16.43 21.04 2.67
C LEU A 142 -16.84 20.24 3.91
N MET A 143 -16.07 19.20 4.24
CA MET A 143 -16.36 18.32 5.37
C MET A 143 -15.35 18.51 6.49
N GLU A 144 -15.84 18.72 7.71
CA GLU A 144 -15.04 18.66 8.94
C GLU A 144 -14.97 17.21 9.43
N LEU A 145 -13.79 16.76 9.85
CA LEU A 145 -13.55 15.38 10.31
C LEU A 145 -13.95 15.14 11.77
N ARG A 146 -14.01 16.20 12.59
CA ARG A 146 -14.39 16.08 14.00
C ARG A 146 -15.77 15.42 14.15
N ASP A 147 -15.86 14.48 15.09
CA ASP A 147 -17.04 13.68 15.40
C ASP A 147 -17.52 12.73 14.27
N LYS A 148 -16.85 12.71 13.10
CA LYS A 148 -17.12 11.73 12.06
C LYS A 148 -16.67 10.34 12.48
N LYS A 149 -17.41 9.31 12.07
CA LYS A 149 -17.05 7.90 12.30
C LYS A 149 -16.12 7.41 11.21
N ILE A 150 -14.94 6.90 11.59
CA ILE A 150 -14.06 6.17 10.68
C ILE A 150 -14.06 4.68 11.03
N GLY A 151 -14.32 3.84 10.04
CA GLY A 151 -14.28 2.38 10.11
C GLY A 151 -12.99 1.83 9.51
N LEU A 152 -12.20 1.13 10.30
CA LEU A 152 -10.94 0.52 9.88
C LEU A 152 -11.14 -0.98 9.70
N VAL A 153 -11.03 -1.47 8.47
CA VAL A 153 -11.07 -2.90 8.18
C VAL A 153 -9.67 -3.48 8.34
N GLY A 154 -9.38 -4.00 9.52
CA GLY A 154 -8.05 -4.43 9.94
C GLY A 154 -7.35 -3.43 10.86
N LEU A 155 -6.83 -3.91 11.99
CA LEU A 155 -6.11 -3.12 13.01
C LEU A 155 -4.72 -3.69 13.29
N GLY A 156 -3.97 -3.98 12.22
CA GLY A 156 -2.53 -4.23 12.25
C GLY A 156 -1.75 -2.91 12.44
N ASN A 157 -0.43 -2.92 12.19
CA ASN A 157 0.41 -1.75 12.40
C ASN A 157 -0.10 -0.50 11.64
N THR A 158 -0.45 -0.65 10.36
CA THR A 158 -0.94 0.46 9.53
C THR A 158 -2.31 0.95 10.01
N GLY A 159 -3.28 0.03 10.19
CA GLY A 159 -4.60 0.41 10.67
C GLY A 159 -4.56 1.07 12.05
N TYR A 160 -3.69 0.60 12.94
CA TYR A 160 -3.51 1.22 14.26
C TYR A 160 -2.88 2.64 14.16
N THR A 161 -1.90 2.82 13.27
CA THR A 161 -1.32 4.14 13.05
C THR A 161 -2.34 5.10 12.44
N THR A 162 -3.15 4.63 11.50
CA THR A 162 -4.28 5.39 10.92
C THR A 162 -5.29 5.77 12.01
N ALA A 163 -5.63 4.84 12.93
CA ALA A 163 -6.52 5.12 14.06
C ALA A 163 -6.00 6.27 14.93
N ARG A 164 -4.70 6.28 15.25
CA ARG A 164 -4.08 7.35 16.05
C ARG A 164 -4.18 8.73 15.38
N VAL A 165 -4.00 8.79 14.07
CA VAL A 165 -4.16 10.04 13.31
C VAL A 165 -5.63 10.47 13.33
N ALA A 166 -6.58 9.54 13.14
CA ALA A 166 -8.01 9.81 13.21
C ALA A 166 -8.43 10.39 14.58
N ILE A 167 -7.93 9.81 15.67
CA ILE A 167 -8.16 10.32 17.03
C ILE A 167 -7.63 11.76 17.15
N GLY A 168 -6.45 12.07 16.58
CA GLY A 168 -5.91 13.43 16.56
C GLY A 168 -6.79 14.45 15.84
N PHE A 169 -7.58 14.01 14.86
CA PHE A 169 -8.62 14.83 14.19
C PHE A 169 -9.96 14.88 14.95
N GLY A 170 -10.05 14.26 16.13
CA GLY A 170 -11.30 14.21 16.92
C GLY A 170 -12.35 13.26 16.33
N MET A 171 -11.95 12.30 15.49
CA MET A 171 -12.86 11.31 14.89
C MET A 171 -13.22 10.20 15.89
N GLN A 172 -14.38 9.59 15.71
CA GLN A 172 -14.79 8.37 16.41
C GLN A 172 -14.27 7.17 15.63
N VAL A 173 -13.41 6.34 16.25
CA VAL A 173 -12.72 5.24 15.58
C VAL A 173 -13.38 3.90 15.89
N TYR A 174 -13.74 3.19 14.83
CA TYR A 174 -14.27 1.83 14.85
C TYR A 174 -13.39 0.89 14.06
N ALA A 175 -13.25 -0.37 14.48
CA ALA A 175 -12.40 -1.32 13.79
C ALA A 175 -12.98 -2.73 13.73
N LEU A 176 -12.89 -3.36 12.58
CA LEU A 176 -12.96 -4.81 12.43
C LEU A 176 -11.57 -5.38 12.72
N THR A 177 -11.47 -6.19 13.78
CA THR A 177 -10.20 -6.78 14.20
C THR A 177 -10.41 -8.08 14.96
N SER A 178 -9.44 -8.99 14.86
CA SER A 178 -9.39 -10.22 15.67
C SER A 178 -8.96 -9.97 17.13
N LYS A 179 -8.41 -8.78 17.44
CA LYS A 179 -8.02 -8.41 18.80
C LYS A 179 -9.23 -8.41 19.74
N SER A 180 -9.04 -8.82 20.97
CA SER A 180 -10.06 -8.72 22.02
C SER A 180 -10.26 -7.26 22.46
N HIS A 181 -11.39 -6.95 23.08
CA HIS A 181 -11.67 -5.62 23.62
C HIS A 181 -10.58 -5.12 24.58
N PHE A 182 -10.02 -6.02 25.39
CA PHE A 182 -8.95 -5.70 26.36
C PHE A 182 -7.61 -5.32 25.70
N GLN A 183 -7.43 -5.67 24.44
CA GLN A 183 -6.21 -5.33 23.67
C GLN A 183 -6.35 -4.04 22.87
N LEU A 184 -7.54 -3.42 22.91
CA LEU A 184 -7.80 -2.16 22.19
C LEU A 184 -7.63 -0.97 23.14
N PRO A 185 -7.06 0.14 22.64
CA PRO A 185 -7.15 1.42 23.32
C PRO A 185 -8.62 1.83 23.52
N PRO A 186 -8.95 2.53 24.60
CA PRO A 186 -10.33 2.89 24.92
C PRO A 186 -11.02 3.75 23.84
N GLU A 187 -10.26 4.47 23.03
CA GLU A 187 -10.75 5.30 21.95
C GLU A 187 -11.13 4.51 20.69
N ILE A 188 -10.76 3.22 20.60
CA ILE A 188 -11.06 2.37 19.44
C ILE A 188 -12.11 1.35 19.81
N LYS A 189 -13.27 1.43 19.18
CA LYS A 189 -14.39 0.52 19.42
C LYS A 189 -14.40 -0.59 18.36
N LYS A 190 -14.68 -1.82 18.79
CA LYS A 190 -14.87 -2.96 17.88
C LYS A 190 -16.23 -2.87 17.21
N MET A 191 -16.29 -3.18 15.91
CA MET A 191 -17.52 -3.17 15.15
C MET A 191 -17.45 -4.24 14.04
N ASP A 192 -18.59 -4.85 13.72
CA ASP A 192 -18.69 -5.84 12.65
C ASP A 192 -18.61 -5.19 11.27
N LEU A 193 -18.24 -6.00 10.25
CA LEU A 193 -17.96 -5.50 8.92
C LEU A 193 -19.17 -4.76 8.30
N ASP A 194 -20.35 -5.36 8.32
CA ASP A 194 -21.52 -4.75 7.71
C ASP A 194 -21.99 -3.49 8.48
N GLN A 195 -21.79 -3.46 9.80
CA GLN A 195 -22.02 -2.26 10.61
C GLN A 195 -21.03 -1.14 10.26
N LEU A 196 -19.74 -1.45 10.04
CA LEU A 196 -18.78 -0.45 9.57
C LEU A 196 -19.28 0.21 8.29
N PHE A 197 -19.73 -0.59 7.32
CA PHE A 197 -20.21 -0.06 6.04
C PHE A 197 -21.50 0.77 6.18
N SER A 198 -22.39 0.42 7.07
CA SER A 198 -23.68 1.14 7.24
C SER A 198 -23.58 2.39 8.12
N GLU A 199 -22.66 2.40 9.10
CA GLU A 199 -22.65 3.48 10.12
C GLU A 199 -21.51 4.48 9.97
N CYS A 200 -20.38 4.10 9.33
CA CYS A 200 -19.24 5.01 9.26
C CYS A 200 -19.36 6.02 8.11
N ASP A 201 -18.75 7.18 8.31
CA ASP A 201 -18.64 8.23 7.31
C ASP A 201 -17.43 8.01 6.40
N ILE A 202 -16.39 7.34 6.91
CA ILE A 202 -15.19 7.00 6.18
C ILE A 202 -14.86 5.53 6.47
N ILE A 203 -14.58 4.75 5.42
CA ILE A 203 -14.07 3.37 5.53
C ILE A 203 -12.64 3.32 4.98
N SER A 204 -11.71 2.74 5.73
CA SER A 204 -10.34 2.54 5.28
C SER A 204 -9.92 1.08 5.41
N LEU A 205 -9.37 0.52 4.32
CA LEU A 205 -9.04 -0.90 4.21
C LEU A 205 -7.57 -1.13 4.59
N HIS A 206 -7.34 -1.98 5.61
CA HIS A 206 -6.01 -2.33 6.16
C HIS A 206 -5.87 -3.83 6.40
N CYS A 207 -6.77 -4.65 5.85
CA CYS A 207 -6.70 -6.10 5.95
C CYS A 207 -5.80 -6.68 4.83
N PRO A 208 -5.24 -7.89 5.01
CA PRO A 208 -4.57 -8.61 3.93
C PRO A 208 -5.58 -9.07 2.88
N LEU A 209 -5.07 -9.27 1.66
CA LEU A 209 -5.83 -9.94 0.60
C LEU A 209 -5.77 -11.46 0.84
N THR A 210 -6.92 -12.06 1.06
CA THR A 210 -7.14 -13.52 1.18
C THR A 210 -8.31 -13.92 0.29
N PRO A 211 -8.60 -15.22 0.10
CA PRO A 211 -9.82 -15.62 -0.60
C PRO A 211 -11.10 -15.01 -0.01
N GLU A 212 -11.16 -14.86 1.32
CA GLU A 212 -12.33 -14.32 2.05
C GLU A 212 -12.46 -12.81 1.94
N THR A 213 -11.35 -12.09 1.75
CA THR A 213 -11.34 -10.63 1.64
C THR A 213 -11.33 -10.14 0.20
N ARG A 214 -11.11 -11.02 -0.78
CA ARG A 214 -11.19 -10.68 -2.21
C ARG A 214 -12.59 -10.16 -2.53
N GLU A 215 -12.66 -8.99 -3.17
CA GLU A 215 -13.90 -8.29 -3.52
C GLU A 215 -14.89 -8.17 -2.35
N MET A 216 -14.34 -8.07 -1.14
CA MET A 216 -15.17 -7.84 0.05
C MET A 216 -15.95 -6.53 -0.03
N VAL A 217 -15.42 -5.53 -0.75
CA VAL A 217 -16.13 -4.32 -1.12
C VAL A 217 -16.77 -4.53 -2.49
N ASN A 218 -18.07 -4.72 -2.51
CA ASN A 218 -18.88 -5.02 -3.68
C ASN A 218 -20.19 -4.22 -3.67
N ALA A 219 -21.03 -4.36 -4.69
CA ALA A 219 -22.29 -3.62 -4.84
C ALA A 219 -23.17 -3.68 -3.58
N ARG A 220 -23.25 -4.85 -2.89
CA ARG A 220 -24.03 -4.99 -1.66
C ARG A 220 -23.52 -4.07 -0.56
N ARG A 221 -22.22 -4.09 -0.27
CA ARG A 221 -21.62 -3.28 0.81
C ARG A 221 -21.56 -1.81 0.45
N LEU A 222 -21.27 -1.48 -0.81
CA LEU A 222 -21.33 -0.09 -1.30
C LEU A 222 -22.75 0.48 -1.19
N GLY A 223 -23.77 -0.36 -1.44
CA GLY A 223 -25.19 0.02 -1.24
C GLY A 223 -25.60 0.23 0.21
N MET A 224 -24.81 -0.27 1.18
CA MET A 224 -25.05 -0.03 2.62
C MET A 224 -24.44 1.29 3.11
N MET A 225 -23.45 1.83 2.38
CA MET A 225 -22.75 3.05 2.79
C MET A 225 -23.66 4.28 2.70
N LYS A 226 -23.35 5.29 3.50
CA LYS A 226 -24.03 6.58 3.42
C LYS A 226 -23.71 7.25 2.07
N PRO A 227 -24.65 8.00 1.47
CA PRO A 227 -24.38 8.77 0.25
C PRO A 227 -23.23 9.79 0.39
N THR A 228 -22.93 10.20 1.62
CA THR A 228 -21.81 11.10 1.95
C THR A 228 -20.53 10.37 2.31
N ALA A 229 -20.52 9.03 2.30
CA ALA A 229 -19.39 8.25 2.76
C ALA A 229 -18.21 8.25 1.78
N ILE A 230 -17.02 8.10 2.35
CA ILE A 230 -15.74 8.03 1.63
C ILE A 230 -15.13 6.63 1.85
N LEU A 231 -14.65 6.02 0.77
CA LEU A 231 -13.91 4.76 0.81
C LEU A 231 -12.43 5.01 0.52
N ILE A 232 -11.53 4.45 1.35
CA ILE A 232 -10.08 4.56 1.17
C ILE A 232 -9.47 3.15 1.07
N ASN A 233 -8.67 2.93 0.03
CA ASN A 233 -7.90 1.69 -0.13
C ASN A 233 -6.43 1.98 -0.45
N THR A 234 -5.56 1.80 0.53
CA THR A 234 -4.10 1.83 0.39
C THR A 234 -3.48 0.45 0.66
N GLY A 235 -4.30 -0.60 0.66
CA GLY A 235 -3.90 -1.96 0.97
C GLY A 235 -3.63 -2.81 -0.27
N ARG A 236 -4.68 -3.39 -0.85
CA ARG A 236 -4.61 -4.22 -2.06
C ARG A 236 -5.82 -3.95 -2.95
N GLY A 237 -5.59 -3.75 -4.25
CA GLY A 237 -6.65 -3.48 -5.23
C GLY A 237 -7.79 -4.51 -5.21
N PRO A 238 -7.49 -5.82 -5.27
CA PRO A 238 -8.53 -6.85 -5.30
C PRO A 238 -9.38 -7.00 -4.02
N LEU A 239 -9.21 -6.17 -3.01
CA LEU A 239 -10.19 -6.05 -1.91
C LEU A 239 -11.51 -5.44 -2.37
N ILE A 240 -11.49 -4.73 -3.51
CA ILE A 240 -12.63 -4.01 -4.08
C ILE A 240 -12.97 -4.65 -5.43
N ASN A 241 -14.26 -4.86 -5.70
CA ASN A 241 -14.76 -5.03 -7.06
C ASN A 241 -14.77 -3.65 -7.73
N GLU A 242 -13.89 -3.42 -8.69
CA GLU A 242 -13.65 -2.10 -9.29
C GLU A 242 -14.85 -1.61 -10.11
N GLN A 243 -15.58 -2.50 -10.78
CA GLN A 243 -16.79 -2.13 -11.52
C GLN A 243 -17.89 -1.67 -10.55
N ASP A 244 -18.12 -2.42 -9.48
CA ASP A 244 -19.13 -2.07 -8.46
C ASP A 244 -18.81 -0.71 -7.82
N LEU A 245 -17.52 -0.43 -7.56
CA LEU A 245 -17.11 0.87 -7.02
C LEU A 245 -17.34 2.01 -8.01
N ALA A 246 -16.96 1.82 -9.29
CA ALA A 246 -17.19 2.81 -10.33
C ALA A 246 -18.69 3.12 -10.50
N ASP A 247 -19.52 2.08 -10.51
CA ASP A 247 -20.97 2.23 -10.59
C ASP A 247 -21.55 2.96 -9.36
N ALA A 248 -21.07 2.63 -8.17
CA ALA A 248 -21.49 3.30 -6.94
C ALA A 248 -21.14 4.80 -6.94
N LEU A 249 -19.94 5.15 -7.39
CA LEU A 249 -19.49 6.54 -7.52
C LEU A 249 -20.27 7.30 -8.58
N ASN A 250 -20.42 6.72 -9.78
CA ASN A 250 -21.11 7.34 -10.91
C ASN A 250 -22.60 7.60 -10.63
N ASN A 251 -23.22 6.73 -9.82
CA ASN A 251 -24.62 6.83 -9.42
C ASN A 251 -24.82 7.57 -8.08
N GLY A 252 -23.77 8.12 -7.46
CA GLY A 252 -23.85 8.87 -6.20
C GLY A 252 -24.29 8.03 -5.00
N LYS A 253 -24.06 6.71 -5.02
CA LYS A 253 -24.31 5.82 -3.88
C LYS A 253 -23.38 6.09 -2.71
N ILE A 254 -22.14 6.49 -3.02
CA ILE A 254 -21.15 7.02 -2.07
C ILE A 254 -20.58 8.33 -2.63
N TYR A 255 -20.01 9.15 -1.76
CA TYR A 255 -19.51 10.47 -2.15
C TYR A 255 -18.23 10.39 -2.97
N ALA A 256 -17.23 9.66 -2.48
CA ALA A 256 -15.90 9.60 -3.11
C ALA A 256 -15.12 8.34 -2.71
N ALA A 257 -14.08 8.05 -3.48
CA ALA A 257 -13.08 7.05 -3.12
C ALA A 257 -11.66 7.60 -3.32
N GLY A 258 -10.74 7.21 -2.42
CA GLY A 258 -9.30 7.41 -2.54
C GLY A 258 -8.60 6.05 -2.60
N VAL A 259 -7.96 5.74 -3.71
CA VAL A 259 -7.30 4.44 -3.92
C VAL A 259 -5.85 4.62 -4.36
N ASP A 260 -4.95 3.97 -3.65
CA ASP A 260 -3.52 3.93 -4.00
C ASP A 260 -3.15 2.65 -4.77
N VAL A 261 -4.09 1.70 -4.82
CA VAL A 261 -3.88 0.36 -5.40
C VAL A 261 -5.04 -0.05 -6.28
N LEU A 262 -4.74 -0.76 -7.37
CA LEU A 262 -5.71 -1.31 -8.31
C LEU A 262 -5.53 -2.83 -8.45
N SER A 263 -6.51 -3.51 -9.02
CA SER A 263 -6.51 -4.98 -9.18
C SER A 263 -5.39 -5.45 -10.10
N THR A 264 -5.06 -4.65 -11.11
CA THR A 264 -3.93 -4.85 -12.01
C THR A 264 -3.07 -3.59 -11.99
N GLU A 265 -1.77 -3.75 -11.82
CA GLU A 265 -0.81 -2.66 -11.73
C GLU A 265 0.40 -2.91 -12.65
N PRO A 266 0.67 -2.04 -13.65
CA PRO A 266 -0.12 -0.88 -14.08
C PRO A 266 -1.53 -1.24 -14.54
N PRO A 267 -2.53 -0.33 -14.39
CA PRO A 267 -3.91 -0.62 -14.80
C PRO A 267 -4.06 -0.73 -16.31
N CYS A 268 -5.02 -1.54 -16.74
CA CYS A 268 -5.48 -1.52 -18.13
C CYS A 268 -6.17 -0.18 -18.44
N ALA A 269 -6.08 0.26 -19.69
CA ALA A 269 -6.65 1.56 -20.10
C ALA A 269 -8.18 1.65 -19.97
N ASP A 270 -8.85 0.51 -19.93
CA ASP A 270 -10.30 0.36 -19.77
C ASP A 270 -10.74 0.13 -18.33
N ASN A 271 -9.83 0.25 -17.35
CA ASN A 271 -10.20 0.11 -15.94
C ASN A 271 -11.28 1.15 -15.57
N PRO A 272 -12.44 0.72 -15.05
CA PRO A 272 -13.60 1.58 -14.84
C PRO A 272 -13.35 2.72 -13.84
N LEU A 273 -12.40 2.55 -12.92
CA LEU A 273 -12.07 3.57 -11.93
C LEU A 273 -11.34 4.78 -12.54
N LEU A 274 -10.66 4.62 -13.68
CA LEU A 274 -9.94 5.73 -14.34
C LEU A 274 -10.87 6.85 -14.82
N THR A 275 -12.14 6.56 -15.02
CA THR A 275 -13.16 7.51 -15.48
C THR A 275 -14.30 7.72 -14.48
N ALA A 276 -14.26 7.04 -13.33
CA ALA A 276 -15.28 7.16 -12.30
C ALA A 276 -15.26 8.53 -11.62
N LYS A 277 -16.44 9.08 -11.36
CA LYS A 277 -16.60 10.37 -10.65
C LYS A 277 -16.04 10.29 -9.23
N ASN A 278 -15.39 11.35 -8.78
CA ASN A 278 -14.88 11.47 -7.41
C ASN A 278 -13.99 10.28 -6.98
N CYS A 279 -13.32 9.61 -7.93
CA CYS A 279 -12.33 8.59 -7.69
C CYS A 279 -10.94 9.22 -7.78
N TYR A 280 -10.23 9.29 -6.65
CA TYR A 280 -8.89 9.86 -6.56
C TYR A 280 -7.88 8.71 -6.49
N ILE A 281 -7.06 8.58 -7.55
CA ILE A 281 -6.14 7.45 -7.72
C ILE A 281 -4.71 7.94 -7.58
N THR A 282 -3.89 7.27 -6.77
CA THR A 282 -2.44 7.44 -6.74
C THR A 282 -1.77 6.13 -7.17
N PRO A 283 -0.60 6.19 -7.86
CA PRO A 283 -0.04 5.03 -8.55
C PRO A 283 0.81 4.14 -7.61
N HIS A 284 0.19 3.59 -6.56
CA HIS A 284 0.79 2.70 -5.55
C HIS A 284 2.05 3.31 -4.90
N ILE A 285 1.92 4.54 -4.40
CA ILE A 285 3.02 5.33 -3.82
C ILE A 285 2.87 5.58 -2.31
N ALA A 286 1.87 5.01 -1.66
CA ALA A 286 1.67 5.17 -0.21
C ALA A 286 2.91 4.75 0.62
N TRP A 287 3.76 3.87 0.08
CA TRP A 287 5.00 3.40 0.69
C TRP A 287 6.26 4.21 0.31
N ALA A 288 6.18 5.09 -0.69
CA ALA A 288 7.33 5.58 -1.47
C ALA A 288 7.99 6.85 -0.92
N THR A 289 7.67 7.29 0.31
CA THR A 289 8.38 8.42 0.92
C THR A 289 9.87 8.11 1.08
N ILE A 290 10.72 9.12 1.05
CA ILE A 290 12.18 8.99 1.22
C ILE A 290 12.49 8.20 2.49
N GLU A 291 11.88 8.57 3.63
CA GLU A 291 12.13 7.95 4.92
C GLU A 291 11.67 6.48 4.97
N ALA A 292 10.59 6.14 4.27
CA ALA A 292 10.14 4.75 4.18
C ALA A 292 11.10 3.93 3.31
N ARG A 293 11.57 4.48 2.18
CA ARG A 293 12.54 3.83 1.30
C ARG A 293 13.92 3.68 1.97
N GLU A 294 14.37 4.66 2.75
CA GLU A 294 15.58 4.54 3.58
C GLU A 294 15.44 3.38 4.58
N ARG A 295 14.30 3.31 5.30
CA ARG A 295 14.04 2.19 6.21
C ARG A 295 14.01 0.85 5.49
N LEU A 296 13.37 0.79 4.31
CA LEU A 296 13.35 -0.40 3.46
C LEU A 296 14.76 -0.86 3.14
N MET A 297 15.61 0.03 2.64
CA MET A 297 16.99 -0.29 2.25
C MET A 297 17.82 -0.73 3.47
N ASN A 298 17.70 -0.03 4.60
CA ASN A 298 18.42 -0.37 5.83
C ASN A 298 18.01 -1.75 6.36
N ILE A 299 16.72 -2.11 6.31
CA ILE A 299 16.25 -3.44 6.70
C ILE A 299 16.74 -4.50 5.70
N ALA A 300 16.73 -4.21 4.40
CA ALA A 300 17.25 -5.13 3.39
C ALA A 300 18.75 -5.44 3.61
N ILE A 301 19.54 -4.42 3.90
CA ILE A 301 20.96 -4.54 4.25
C ILE A 301 21.10 -5.38 5.52
N SER A 302 20.36 -5.05 6.59
CA SER A 302 20.39 -5.81 7.85
C SER A 302 20.00 -7.27 7.68
N ASN A 303 18.97 -7.57 6.88
CA ASN A 303 18.54 -8.94 6.58
C ASN A 303 19.66 -9.76 5.91
N LEU A 304 20.33 -9.17 4.92
CA LEU A 304 21.43 -9.86 4.22
C LEU A 304 22.65 -9.99 5.15
N GLN A 305 22.99 -9.00 5.96
CA GLN A 305 24.05 -9.09 6.98
C GLN A 305 23.78 -10.21 7.98
N ALA A 306 22.53 -10.28 8.49
CA ALA A 306 22.11 -11.34 9.43
C ALA A 306 22.19 -12.73 8.78
N TYR A 307 21.83 -12.85 7.50
CA TYR A 307 21.98 -14.08 6.74
C TYR A 307 23.46 -14.48 6.61
N ILE A 308 24.35 -13.58 6.21
CA ILE A 308 25.81 -13.82 6.11
C ILE A 308 26.40 -14.25 7.46
N ALA A 309 25.90 -13.68 8.56
CA ALA A 309 26.31 -14.04 9.92
C ALA A 309 25.71 -15.36 10.44
N GLY A 310 24.93 -16.08 9.63
CA GLY A 310 24.29 -17.35 10.00
C GLY A 310 23.09 -17.20 10.96
N LYS A 311 22.53 -16.01 11.09
CA LYS A 311 21.38 -15.70 11.96
C LYS A 311 20.30 -14.92 11.18
N PRO A 312 19.72 -15.50 10.12
CA PRO A 312 18.80 -14.78 9.25
C PRO A 312 17.53 -14.34 10.00
N GLU A 313 17.11 -13.10 9.72
CA GLU A 313 15.93 -12.44 10.28
C GLU A 313 14.86 -12.22 9.19
N ASN A 314 13.63 -11.94 9.60
CA ASN A 314 12.50 -11.67 8.71
C ASN A 314 12.27 -12.75 7.62
N ILE A 315 12.53 -14.03 7.97
CA ILE A 315 12.36 -15.18 7.08
C ILE A 315 10.86 -15.45 6.87
N VAL A 316 10.45 -15.63 5.62
CA VAL A 316 9.05 -15.88 5.24
C VAL A 316 8.78 -17.31 4.76
N ASN A 317 9.79 -18.15 4.61
CA ASN A 317 9.70 -19.55 4.15
C ASN A 317 10.25 -20.56 5.16
N LYS A 318 10.02 -20.34 6.45
CA LYS A 318 10.44 -21.23 7.55
C LYS A 318 9.87 -22.65 7.44
#